data_0908de5ace7d2123e01c01c82b4dd773
#
_entry.id   0908de5ace7d2123e01c01c82b4dd773
#
_cell.length_a   1.000
_cell.length_b   1.000
_cell.length_c   1.000
_cell.angle_alpha   90.00
_cell.angle_beta   90.00
_cell.angle_gamma   90.00
#
_symmetry.space_group_name_H-M   'P 1'
#
loop_
_entity.id
_entity.type
_entity.pdbx_description
1 polymer ?
#
loop_
_entity_poly.entity_id
_entity_poly.type
_entity_poly.pdbx_seq_one_letter_code
_entity_poly.pdbx_strand_id
1 'polypeptide(L)'
;MCTALSDTNYCQLQQQSTKPYSTSLANCGSKMCPPEQKLSPQSCECAYPYEGTLYFRAPSFRELSNVNMFHSLEMSLWGKLGLTPGSVFLQNPFFNVDDYLQVQVALFPPTDKYFNRSEIQSIGFDLTNQTYKPPKDFGPYYFIASPYPFPGNLIHLFIHACSFCLIILGIDN
;
A
#
# COMPACT_ATOMS: atom_id res chain seq x y z
N MET A 1 19.32 -29.53 25.89
CA MET A 1 19.12 -29.82 27.33
C MET A 1 19.79 -28.70 28.09
N CYS A 2 19.07 -27.73 28.62
CA CYS A 2 19.58 -26.76 29.58
C CYS A 2 19.53 -27.42 30.95
N THR A 3 20.69 -27.91 31.45
CA THR A 3 20.83 -28.38 32.83
C THR A 3 21.05 -27.18 33.74
N ALA A 4 20.33 -27.17 34.82
CA ALA A 4 20.23 -26.14 35.84
C ALA A 4 21.56 -25.53 36.26
N LEU A 5 21.82 -24.34 35.80
CA LEU A 5 22.66 -23.35 36.47
C LEU A 5 21.72 -22.16 36.76
N SER A 6 21.76 -21.74 38.01
CA SER A 6 20.82 -20.77 38.64
C SER A 6 20.98 -19.34 38.14
N ASP A 7 21.12 -19.16 36.84
CA ASP A 7 21.13 -17.83 36.22
C ASP A 7 20.13 -17.83 35.04
N THR A 8 18.91 -17.48 35.38
CA THR A 8 17.73 -17.45 34.45
C THR A 8 17.86 -16.45 33.33
N ASN A 9 18.94 -15.64 33.30
CA ASN A 9 19.11 -14.59 32.28
C ASN A 9 19.75 -15.07 30.97
N TYR A 10 20.34 -16.27 30.92
CA TYR A 10 21.00 -16.77 29.71
C TYR A 10 20.13 -17.64 28.79
N CYS A 11 18.92 -17.96 29.21
CA CYS A 11 17.97 -18.76 28.38
C CYS A 11 16.80 -17.92 27.84
N GLN A 12 16.74 -16.64 28.08
CA GLN A 12 15.84 -15.77 27.34
C GLN A 12 16.51 -15.49 25.98
N LEU A 13 16.12 -16.26 24.96
CA LEU A 13 16.13 -15.76 23.59
C LEU A 13 15.45 -14.40 23.65
N GLN A 14 16.22 -13.32 23.60
CA GLN A 14 15.68 -12.02 23.26
C GLN A 14 15.04 -12.19 21.87
N GLN A 15 13.75 -12.46 21.83
CA GLN A 15 12.94 -12.18 20.66
C GLN A 15 13.04 -10.66 20.50
N GLN A 16 14.06 -10.20 19.79
CA GLN A 16 13.99 -8.90 19.17
C GLN A 16 12.77 -8.98 18.28
N SER A 17 11.67 -8.39 18.73
CA SER A 17 10.52 -8.11 17.90
C SER A 17 10.99 -7.14 16.82
N THR A 18 11.56 -7.69 15.75
CA THR A 18 11.95 -6.91 14.58
C THR A 18 10.68 -6.39 13.98
N LYS A 19 10.50 -5.07 14.01
CA LYS A 19 9.34 -4.42 13.43
C LYS A 19 9.20 -4.84 11.97
N PRO A 20 8.01 -5.28 11.52
CA PRO A 20 7.78 -5.59 10.12
C PRO A 20 8.14 -4.40 9.22
N TYR A 21 8.53 -4.69 7.99
CA TYR A 21 8.92 -3.68 7.02
C TYR A 21 7.82 -2.63 6.80
N SER A 22 8.25 -1.41 6.65
CA SER A 22 7.45 -0.31 6.12
C SER A 22 8.37 0.62 5.34
N THR A 23 7.93 1.10 4.19
CA THR A 23 8.65 2.12 3.43
C THR A 23 8.93 3.32 4.32
N SER A 24 10.16 3.80 4.29
CA SER A 24 10.58 4.92 5.13
C SER A 24 10.05 6.25 4.61
N LEU A 25 9.46 7.03 5.50
CA LEU A 25 9.09 8.43 5.28
C LEU A 25 10.01 9.39 6.06
N ALA A 26 11.16 8.90 6.52
CA ALA A 26 12.05 9.66 7.42
C ALA A 26 12.50 11.02 6.84
N ASN A 27 12.59 11.12 5.52
CA ASN A 27 13.00 12.35 4.83
C ASN A 27 11.86 13.37 4.67
N CYS A 28 10.62 12.98 4.97
CA CYS A 28 9.43 13.80 4.71
C CYS A 28 8.96 14.63 5.91
N GLY A 29 9.60 14.49 7.06
CA GLY A 29 9.18 15.18 8.29
C GLY A 29 7.82 14.69 8.80
N SER A 30 7.15 15.50 9.62
CA SER A 30 5.87 15.18 10.27
C SER A 30 4.65 15.80 9.59
N LYS A 31 4.66 15.91 8.26
CA LYS A 31 3.54 16.50 7.51
C LYS A 31 2.30 15.60 7.61
N MET A 32 1.16 16.17 7.98
CA MET A 32 -0.12 15.48 8.01
C MET A 32 -0.91 15.79 6.74
N CYS A 33 -1.46 14.76 6.11
CA CYS A 33 -2.28 14.89 4.91
C CYS A 33 -3.78 14.96 5.25
N PRO A 34 -4.58 15.62 4.39
CA PRO A 34 -6.04 15.55 4.46
C PRO A 34 -6.55 14.11 4.39
N PRO A 35 -7.80 13.85 4.81
CA PRO A 35 -8.45 12.55 4.61
C PRO A 35 -8.34 12.08 3.14
N GLU A 36 -8.19 10.77 2.94
CA GLU A 36 -8.03 10.10 1.63
C GLU A 36 -6.72 10.38 0.90
N GLN A 37 -5.90 11.32 1.39
CA GLN A 37 -4.56 11.55 0.88
C GLN A 37 -3.52 10.92 1.80
N LYS A 38 -2.41 10.49 1.23
CA LYS A 38 -1.24 10.01 1.95
C LYS A 38 0.01 10.73 1.49
N LEU A 39 1.00 10.73 2.37
CA LEU A 39 2.29 11.32 2.08
C LEU A 39 3.06 10.44 1.09
N SER A 40 3.42 10.99 -0.07
CA SER A 40 4.24 10.31 -1.05
C SER A 40 5.68 10.19 -0.55
N PRO A 41 6.28 9.00 -0.52
CA PRO A 41 7.66 8.85 -0.07
C PRO A 41 8.67 9.53 -1.01
N GLN A 42 8.31 9.70 -2.28
CA GLN A 42 9.17 10.32 -3.29
C GLN A 42 9.21 11.85 -3.19
N SER A 43 8.02 12.48 -3.13
CA SER A 43 7.89 13.94 -3.22
C SER A 43 7.68 14.62 -1.87
N CYS A 44 7.37 13.85 -0.83
CA CYS A 44 6.92 14.37 0.47
C CYS A 44 5.69 15.30 0.36
N GLU A 45 4.88 15.11 -0.69
CA GLU A 45 3.62 15.81 -0.88
C GLU A 45 2.43 14.87 -0.63
N CYS A 46 1.31 15.46 -0.26
CA CYS A 46 0.07 14.71 -0.07
C CYS A 46 -0.57 14.44 -1.45
N ALA A 47 -0.85 13.18 -1.73
CA ALA A 47 -1.47 12.74 -2.97
C ALA A 47 -2.50 11.64 -2.70
N TYR A 48 -3.34 11.33 -3.68
CA TYR A 48 -4.30 10.23 -3.65
C TYR A 48 -3.63 8.97 -4.22
N PRO A 49 -3.18 8.03 -3.38
CA PRO A 49 -2.54 6.82 -3.87
C PRO A 49 -3.56 5.83 -4.43
N TYR A 50 -3.15 5.01 -5.40
CA TYR A 50 -3.87 3.80 -5.75
C TYR A 50 -3.46 2.69 -4.79
N GLU A 51 -4.41 2.21 -4.01
CA GLU A 51 -4.15 1.28 -2.91
C GLU A 51 -4.70 -0.12 -3.17
N GLY A 52 -4.13 -1.08 -2.48
CA GLY A 52 -4.60 -2.44 -2.45
C GLY A 52 -3.71 -3.34 -1.61
N THR A 53 -3.96 -4.64 -1.70
CA THR A 53 -3.17 -5.67 -1.00
C THR A 53 -2.67 -6.70 -2.00
N LEU A 54 -1.38 -6.95 -1.96
CA LEU A 54 -0.72 -8.05 -2.66
C LEU A 54 -0.71 -9.27 -1.74
N TYR A 55 -1.13 -10.42 -2.26
CA TYR A 55 -1.17 -11.70 -1.58
C TYR A 55 -0.23 -12.67 -2.28
N PHE A 56 0.93 -12.95 -1.70
CA PHE A 56 1.93 -13.86 -2.24
C PHE A 56 1.72 -15.26 -1.65
N ARG A 57 1.56 -16.26 -2.53
CA ARG A 57 1.17 -17.63 -2.11
C ARG A 57 2.33 -18.48 -1.62
N ALA A 58 3.54 -18.24 -2.09
CA ALA A 58 4.69 -19.09 -1.79
C ALA A 58 5.99 -18.27 -1.77
N PRO A 59 6.13 -17.28 -0.85
CA PRO A 59 7.39 -16.58 -0.73
C PRO A 59 8.48 -17.50 -0.21
N SER A 60 9.71 -17.33 -0.70
CA SER A 60 10.86 -18.14 -0.29
C SER A 60 11.46 -17.72 1.04
N PHE A 61 10.91 -16.71 1.70
CA PHE A 61 11.38 -16.14 2.95
C PHE A 61 10.27 -16.01 3.99
N ARG A 62 10.65 -15.84 5.26
CA ARG A 62 9.71 -15.64 6.39
C ARG A 62 9.99 -14.37 7.18
N GLU A 63 11.14 -13.76 6.96
CA GLU A 63 11.54 -12.56 7.69
C GLU A 63 10.86 -11.33 7.12
N LEU A 64 9.99 -10.71 7.93
CA LEU A 64 9.18 -9.54 7.52
C LEU A 64 9.92 -8.21 7.74
N SER A 65 11.10 -8.23 8.33
CA SER A 65 11.94 -7.05 8.56
C SER A 65 13.06 -6.88 7.54
N ASN A 66 13.19 -7.81 6.58
CA ASN A 66 14.28 -7.78 5.60
C ASN A 66 14.10 -6.63 4.61
N VAL A 67 14.81 -5.53 4.86
CA VAL A 67 14.75 -4.30 4.08
C VAL A 67 15.08 -4.54 2.60
N ASN A 68 16.11 -5.34 2.30
CA ASN A 68 16.54 -5.57 0.93
C ASN A 68 15.47 -6.28 0.10
N MET A 69 14.77 -7.25 0.70
CA MET A 69 13.69 -7.98 0.04
C MET A 69 12.55 -7.03 -0.34
N PHE A 70 12.01 -6.30 0.64
CA PHE A 70 10.89 -5.39 0.38
C PHE A 70 11.27 -4.22 -0.52
N HIS A 71 12.49 -3.70 -0.40
CA HIS A 71 12.99 -2.68 -1.32
C HIS A 71 13.09 -3.19 -2.76
N SER A 72 13.47 -4.46 -2.97
CA SER A 72 13.45 -5.08 -4.29
C SER A 72 12.02 -5.15 -4.87
N LEU A 73 11.00 -5.37 -4.03
CA LEU A 73 9.60 -5.34 -4.44
C LEU A 73 9.16 -3.93 -4.85
N GLU A 74 9.53 -2.91 -4.06
CA GLU A 74 9.28 -1.50 -4.42
C GLU A 74 9.87 -1.16 -5.78
N MET A 75 11.16 -1.44 -5.97
CA MET A 75 11.87 -1.19 -7.23
C MET A 75 11.22 -1.91 -8.40
N SER A 76 10.80 -3.15 -8.21
CA SER A 76 10.12 -3.94 -9.23
C SER A 76 8.75 -3.34 -9.58
N LEU A 77 7.97 -2.87 -8.59
CA LEU A 77 6.67 -2.25 -8.81
C LEU A 77 6.80 -0.96 -9.61
N TRP A 78 7.59 0.02 -9.14
CA TRP A 78 7.69 1.28 -9.90
C TRP A 78 8.29 1.10 -11.28
N GLY A 79 9.32 0.24 -11.42
CA GLY A 79 9.98 0.05 -12.71
C GLY A 79 9.11 -0.65 -13.75
N LYS A 80 8.28 -1.63 -13.33
CA LYS A 80 7.44 -2.42 -14.25
C LYS A 80 6.07 -1.80 -14.51
N LEU A 81 5.55 -0.99 -13.58
CA LEU A 81 4.30 -0.27 -13.77
C LEU A 81 4.50 1.12 -14.38
N GLY A 82 5.72 1.49 -14.76
CA GLY A 82 6.04 2.79 -15.36
C GLY A 82 5.87 3.97 -14.40
N LEU A 83 6.03 3.72 -13.10
CA LEU A 83 5.93 4.74 -12.07
C LEU A 83 7.29 5.38 -11.79
N THR A 84 7.30 6.51 -11.10
CA THR A 84 8.53 7.18 -10.71
C THR A 84 9.27 6.41 -9.61
N PRO A 85 10.60 6.34 -9.60
CA PRO A 85 11.36 5.75 -8.50
C PRO A 85 10.97 6.35 -7.15
N GLY A 86 10.70 5.50 -6.16
CA GLY A 86 10.26 5.91 -4.83
C GLY A 86 8.78 6.22 -4.67
N SER A 87 7.95 6.07 -5.72
CA SER A 87 6.51 6.30 -5.66
C SER A 87 5.68 5.11 -5.14
N VAL A 88 6.32 4.13 -4.53
CA VAL A 88 5.68 2.96 -3.95
C VAL A 88 5.86 2.98 -2.44
N PHE A 89 4.78 2.80 -1.71
CA PHE A 89 4.78 2.65 -0.26
C PHE A 89 4.23 1.28 0.11
N LEU A 90 5.06 0.48 0.78
CA LEU A 90 4.69 -0.82 1.32
C LEU A 90 4.55 -0.73 2.84
N GLN A 91 3.55 -1.41 3.39
CA GLN A 91 3.35 -1.47 4.82
C GLN A 91 2.65 -2.75 5.26
N ASN A 92 2.71 -3.01 6.57
CA ASN A 92 1.98 -4.09 7.24
C ASN A 92 2.15 -5.46 6.57
N PRO A 93 3.37 -5.92 6.26
CA PRO A 93 3.56 -7.29 5.79
C PRO A 93 3.25 -8.26 6.94
N PHE A 94 2.44 -9.29 6.67
CA PHE A 94 2.17 -10.37 7.62
C PHE A 94 1.75 -11.65 6.88
N PHE A 95 1.93 -12.80 7.52
CA PHE A 95 1.41 -14.07 7.02
C PHE A 95 0.02 -14.31 7.59
N ASN A 96 -0.96 -14.57 6.72
CA ASN A 96 -2.31 -14.91 7.13
C ASN A 96 -2.42 -16.38 7.55
N VAL A 97 -3.64 -16.82 7.92
CA VAL A 97 -3.92 -18.20 8.36
C VAL A 97 -3.67 -19.26 7.29
N ASP A 98 -3.72 -18.89 6.02
CA ASP A 98 -3.45 -19.75 4.87
C ASP A 98 -1.97 -19.71 4.44
N ASP A 99 -1.12 -19.08 5.25
CA ASP A 99 0.32 -18.92 5.01
C ASP A 99 0.67 -18.05 3.79
N TYR A 100 -0.25 -17.19 3.35
CA TYR A 100 0.02 -16.19 2.33
C TYR A 100 0.63 -14.94 2.95
N LEU A 101 1.71 -14.44 2.34
CA LEU A 101 2.25 -13.15 2.70
C LEU A 101 1.35 -12.04 2.13
N GLN A 102 0.74 -11.26 3.00
CA GLN A 102 -0.02 -10.07 2.66
C GLN A 102 0.85 -8.84 2.82
N VAL A 103 0.83 -7.96 1.83
CA VAL A 103 1.54 -6.68 1.84
C VAL A 103 0.59 -5.59 1.34
N GLN A 104 0.31 -4.60 2.17
CA GLN A 104 -0.44 -3.42 1.73
C GLN A 104 0.46 -2.55 0.87
N VAL A 105 -0.05 -2.12 -0.27
CA VAL A 105 0.66 -1.27 -1.22
C VAL A 105 -0.13 0.00 -1.52
N ALA A 106 0.56 1.13 -1.56
CA ALA A 106 0.07 2.39 -2.05
C ALA A 106 1.00 2.88 -3.16
N LEU A 107 0.44 3.10 -4.35
CA LEU A 107 1.14 3.60 -5.53
C LEU A 107 0.81 5.07 -5.70
N PHE A 108 1.83 5.91 -5.87
CA PHE A 108 1.65 7.35 -5.96
C PHE A 108 1.81 7.84 -7.40
N PRO A 109 1.00 8.83 -7.83
CA PRO A 109 1.09 9.39 -9.16
C PRO A 109 2.43 10.11 -9.37
N PRO A 110 2.98 10.11 -10.61
CA PRO A 110 4.33 10.63 -10.87
C PRO A 110 4.46 12.15 -10.78
N THR A 111 3.43 12.89 -11.18
CA THR A 111 3.48 14.36 -11.30
C THR A 111 2.33 15.07 -10.60
N ASP A 112 1.14 14.53 -10.69
CA ASP A 112 -0.08 15.12 -10.14
C ASP A 112 -0.39 14.62 -8.74
N LYS A 113 -1.44 15.16 -8.12
CA LYS A 113 -1.92 14.66 -6.83
C LYS A 113 -2.79 13.41 -6.94
N TYR A 114 -3.18 13.02 -8.16
CA TYR A 114 -4.06 11.88 -8.41
C TYR A 114 -3.78 11.26 -9.78
N PHE A 115 -4.08 9.98 -9.89
CA PHE A 115 -4.09 9.26 -11.16
C PHE A 115 -5.34 9.59 -11.97
N ASN A 116 -5.22 9.65 -13.27
CA ASN A 116 -6.38 9.67 -14.15
C ASN A 116 -6.98 8.25 -14.32
N ARG A 117 -8.15 8.15 -14.95
CA ARG A 117 -8.86 6.86 -15.11
C ARG A 117 -8.06 5.85 -15.94
N SER A 118 -7.39 6.32 -16.99
CA SER A 118 -6.61 5.45 -17.87
C SER A 118 -5.40 4.86 -17.15
N GLU A 119 -4.73 5.65 -16.33
CA GLU A 119 -3.61 5.19 -15.51
C GLU A 119 -4.05 4.13 -14.49
N ILE A 120 -5.15 4.38 -13.76
CA ILE A 120 -5.71 3.40 -12.81
C ILE A 120 -6.12 2.10 -13.52
N GLN A 121 -6.74 2.19 -14.70
CA GLN A 121 -7.10 1.02 -15.48
C GLN A 121 -5.88 0.22 -15.93
N SER A 122 -4.83 0.90 -16.42
CA SER A 122 -3.59 0.24 -16.85
C SER A 122 -2.89 -0.45 -15.69
N ILE A 123 -2.67 0.26 -14.58
CA ILE A 123 -2.01 -0.29 -13.39
C ILE A 123 -2.84 -1.44 -12.80
N GLY A 124 -4.15 -1.24 -12.69
CA GLY A 124 -5.07 -2.27 -12.19
C GLY A 124 -5.07 -3.52 -13.05
N PHE A 125 -5.05 -3.36 -14.38
CA PHE A 125 -4.94 -4.48 -15.33
C PHE A 125 -3.63 -5.25 -15.14
N ASP A 126 -2.49 -4.56 -15.06
CA ASP A 126 -1.19 -5.19 -14.91
C ASP A 126 -1.07 -5.99 -13.61
N LEU A 127 -1.65 -5.47 -12.53
CA LEU A 127 -1.63 -6.15 -11.24
C LEU A 127 -2.62 -7.31 -11.15
N THR A 128 -3.85 -7.17 -11.67
CA THR A 128 -4.89 -8.19 -11.55
C THR A 128 -4.73 -9.34 -12.54
N ASN A 129 -4.31 -9.05 -13.78
CA ASN A 129 -4.04 -10.07 -14.80
C ASN A 129 -2.65 -10.69 -14.68
N GLN A 130 -1.90 -10.34 -13.62
CA GLN A 130 -0.56 -10.87 -13.39
C GLN A 130 0.43 -10.61 -14.53
N THR A 131 0.23 -9.54 -15.29
CA THR A 131 1.21 -9.06 -16.29
C THR A 131 2.45 -8.57 -15.55
N TYR A 132 2.27 -7.88 -14.43
CA TYR A 132 3.33 -7.60 -13.50
C TYR A 132 3.91 -8.90 -12.91
N LYS A 133 5.23 -9.03 -12.89
CA LYS A 133 5.95 -10.16 -12.28
C LYS A 133 6.81 -9.64 -11.14
N PRO A 134 6.50 -10.01 -9.89
CA PRO A 134 7.29 -9.62 -8.73
C PRO A 134 8.70 -10.26 -8.76
N PRO A 135 9.62 -9.85 -7.86
CA PRO A 135 10.86 -10.57 -7.65
C PRO A 135 10.61 -12.03 -7.30
N LYS A 136 11.50 -12.93 -7.76
CA LYS A 136 11.31 -14.39 -7.66
C LYS A 136 11.04 -14.88 -6.24
N ASP A 137 11.64 -14.23 -5.25
CA ASP A 137 11.50 -14.60 -3.85
C ASP A 137 10.09 -14.42 -3.29
N PHE A 138 9.27 -13.56 -3.89
CA PHE A 138 7.87 -13.37 -3.51
C PHE A 138 6.94 -14.44 -4.09
N GLY A 139 7.32 -15.07 -5.21
CA GLY A 139 6.53 -16.11 -5.86
C GLY A 139 5.23 -15.57 -6.53
N PRO A 140 4.28 -16.49 -6.80
CA PRO A 140 3.00 -16.13 -7.41
C PRO A 140 2.15 -15.27 -6.47
N TYR A 141 1.40 -14.32 -7.03
CA TYR A 141 0.57 -13.41 -6.25
C TYR A 141 -0.81 -13.25 -6.89
N TYR A 142 -1.73 -12.62 -6.12
CA TYR A 142 -2.90 -11.93 -6.63
C TYR A 142 -3.04 -10.57 -5.93
N PHE A 143 -3.77 -9.67 -6.56
CA PHE A 143 -3.95 -8.30 -6.07
C PHE A 143 -5.43 -8.02 -5.83
N ILE A 144 -5.74 -7.43 -4.68
CA ILE A 144 -7.06 -6.91 -4.36
C ILE A 144 -6.95 -5.40 -4.23
N ALA A 145 -7.56 -4.69 -5.18
CA ALA A 145 -7.58 -3.24 -5.22
C ALA A 145 -8.58 -2.66 -4.21
N SER A 146 -8.23 -1.54 -3.61
CA SER A 146 -9.19 -0.66 -2.94
C SER A 146 -9.87 0.26 -3.96
N PRO A 147 -11.11 0.72 -3.72
CA PRO A 147 -11.75 1.72 -4.57
C PRO A 147 -10.89 2.99 -4.64
N TYR A 148 -10.68 3.50 -5.87
CA TYR A 148 -9.92 4.74 -6.06
C TYR A 148 -10.85 5.96 -5.99
N PRO A 149 -10.59 6.91 -5.06
CA PRO A 149 -11.39 8.12 -4.95
C PRO A 149 -10.99 9.12 -6.04
N PHE A 150 -11.68 9.11 -7.19
CA PHE A 150 -11.42 10.11 -8.22
C PHE A 150 -11.82 11.51 -7.72
N PRO A 151 -10.87 12.43 -7.45
CA PRO A 151 -11.20 13.80 -7.07
C PRO A 151 -11.94 14.47 -8.21
N GLY A 152 -13.11 15.02 -7.95
CA GLY A 152 -14.00 15.62 -8.95
C GLY A 152 -15.34 14.92 -9.12
N ASN A 153 -15.49 13.66 -8.75
CA ASN A 153 -16.81 12.99 -8.77
C ASN A 153 -17.69 13.39 -7.58
N LEU A 154 -17.12 13.92 -6.51
CA LEU A 154 -17.86 14.38 -5.33
C LEU A 154 -18.80 15.56 -5.65
N ILE A 155 -18.44 16.44 -6.58
CA ILE A 155 -19.27 17.59 -6.95
C ILE A 155 -20.59 17.12 -7.59
N HIS A 156 -20.56 16.05 -8.38
CA HIS A 156 -21.77 15.52 -9.01
C HIS A 156 -22.73 14.85 -8.02
N LEU A 157 -22.19 14.22 -6.96
CA LEU A 157 -23.01 13.61 -5.91
C LEU A 157 -23.70 14.68 -5.04
N PHE A 158 -23.00 15.77 -4.73
CA PHE A 158 -23.57 16.87 -3.97
C PHE A 158 -24.65 17.64 -4.75
N ILE A 159 -24.47 17.83 -6.05
CA ILE A 159 -25.48 18.49 -6.90
C ILE A 159 -26.75 17.63 -6.99
N HIS A 160 -26.64 16.31 -7.15
CA HIS A 160 -27.80 15.42 -7.13
C HIS A 160 -28.46 15.34 -5.75
N ALA A 161 -27.70 15.29 -4.66
CA ALA A 161 -28.25 15.29 -3.30
C ALA A 161 -28.96 16.63 -2.98
N CYS A 162 -28.41 17.77 -3.37
CA CYS A 162 -29.04 19.07 -3.21
C CYS A 162 -30.30 19.22 -4.07
N SER A 163 -30.29 18.70 -5.30
CA SER A 163 -31.49 18.73 -6.17
C SER A 163 -32.61 17.87 -5.58
N PHE A 164 -32.32 16.74 -5.00
CA PHE A 164 -33.30 15.89 -4.29
C PHE A 164 -33.82 16.54 -3.00
N CYS A 165 -32.95 17.24 -2.23
CA CYS A 165 -33.38 17.98 -1.03
C CYS A 165 -34.35 19.13 -1.37
N LEU A 166 -34.16 19.85 -2.49
CA LEU A 166 -35.06 20.94 -2.91
C LEU A 166 -36.44 20.42 -3.32
N ILE A 167 -36.48 19.23 -3.94
CA ILE A 167 -37.77 18.60 -4.31
C ILE A 167 -38.54 18.12 -3.08
N ILE A 168 -37.84 17.61 -2.04
CA ILE A 168 -38.51 17.13 -0.81
C ILE A 168 -38.99 18.29 0.07
N LEU A 169 -38.36 19.46 0.00
CA LEU A 169 -38.74 20.63 0.79
C LEU A 169 -39.83 21.50 0.15
N GLY A 170 -40.31 21.15 -1.05
CA GLY A 170 -41.50 21.74 -1.65
C GLY A 170 -41.39 23.26 -1.83
N ILE A 171 -40.22 23.79 -2.13
CA ILE A 171 -40.04 25.21 -2.44
C ILE A 171 -40.20 25.34 -3.95
N ASP A 172 -41.43 25.29 -4.41
CA ASP A 172 -41.83 25.79 -5.72
C ASP A 172 -42.00 27.31 -5.63
N ASN A 173 -41.36 28.01 -6.54
CA ASN A 173 -41.49 29.43 -6.77
C ASN A 173 -42.59 29.66 -7.80
#